data_2630bc31746d27d72fa21c59707c317b
#
_entry.id   2630bc31746d27d72fa21c59707c317b
#
_cell.length_a   1.000
_cell.length_b   1.000
_cell.length_c   1.000
_cell.angle_alpha   90.00
_cell.angle_beta   90.00
_cell.angle_gamma   90.00
#
_symmetry.space_group_name_H-M   'P 1'
#
loop_
_entity.id
_entity.type
_entity.pdbx_description
1 polymer ?
#
loop_
_entity_poly.entity_id
_entity_poly.type
_entity_poly.pdbx_seq_one_letter_code
_entity_poly.pdbx_strand_id
1 'polypeptide(L)'
;IAMAGDAPVHIHAAEQVREVEECVAWSGRRPVEWLLEHAPIDARCCLIHATHMTPEETVSLARSGAIAGLCPVTEASLGDGIFPAREFLDAGGRFGVGTDSNVLIGVADELRQLEYGQRLKHRERNVLSGGPGVSTGRTLLDGALAGGAQALAQPVAGLQIGARADIVTLD
;
A
#
# COMPACT_ATOMS: atom_id res chain seq x y z
N ILE A 1 12.83 5.94 13.40
CA ILE A 1 12.28 7.05 12.59
C ILE A 1 13.04 8.36 12.91
N ALA A 2 13.19 8.75 14.18
CA ALA A 2 13.90 9.99 14.54
C ALA A 2 15.35 10.07 14.01
N MET A 3 16.05 8.94 13.90
CA MET A 3 17.43 8.87 13.37
C MET A 3 17.51 8.93 11.84
N ALA A 4 16.42 8.75 11.14
CA ALA A 4 16.40 8.76 9.67
C ALA A 4 16.47 10.18 9.06
N GLY A 5 16.33 11.23 9.87
CA GLY A 5 16.25 12.61 9.37
C GLY A 5 15.09 12.76 8.38
N ASP A 6 15.38 13.28 7.18
CA ASP A 6 14.38 13.45 6.11
C ASP A 6 14.28 12.24 5.17
N ALA A 7 15.03 11.16 5.42
CA ALA A 7 14.99 9.96 4.57
C ALA A 7 13.66 9.21 4.73
N PRO A 8 13.20 8.51 3.67
CA PRO A 8 12.04 7.65 3.77
C PRO A 8 12.30 6.47 4.72
N VAL A 9 11.24 6.04 5.40
CA VAL A 9 11.29 4.94 6.38
C VAL A 9 10.27 3.89 5.99
N HIS A 10 10.71 2.65 5.79
CA HIS A 10 9.85 1.52 5.47
C HIS A 10 9.79 0.56 6.66
N ILE A 11 8.59 0.15 7.04
CA ILE A 11 8.34 -0.70 8.20
C ILE A 11 7.28 -1.75 7.82
N HIS A 12 7.57 -3.04 8.00
CA HIS A 12 6.55 -4.09 7.93
C HIS A 12 5.61 -3.93 9.13
N ALA A 13 4.31 -4.01 8.91
CA ALA A 13 3.31 -3.89 9.96
C ALA A 13 2.02 -4.64 9.62
N ALA A 14 1.50 -5.38 10.57
CA ALA A 14 0.22 -6.08 10.48
C ALA A 14 0.09 -6.97 9.23
N GLU A 15 1.16 -7.65 8.84
CA GLU A 15 1.16 -8.57 7.70
C GLU A 15 0.34 -9.82 8.01
N GLN A 16 0.57 -10.43 9.17
CA GLN A 16 -0.04 -11.68 9.57
C GLN A 16 -0.85 -11.57 10.85
N VAL A 17 -1.90 -12.39 10.96
CA VAL A 17 -2.75 -12.43 12.17
C VAL A 17 -1.94 -12.67 13.44
N ARG A 18 -0.95 -13.57 13.38
CA ARG A 18 -0.09 -13.88 14.51
C ARG A 18 0.69 -12.66 15.02
N GLU A 19 1.23 -11.86 14.10
CA GLU A 19 1.91 -10.59 14.46
C GLU A 19 0.97 -9.66 15.24
N VAL A 20 -0.28 -9.54 14.75
CA VAL A 20 -1.29 -8.73 15.43
C VAL A 20 -1.58 -9.25 16.83
N GLU A 21 -1.77 -10.56 16.99
CA GLU A 21 -2.03 -11.20 18.28
C GLU A 21 -0.86 -11.01 19.26
N GLU A 22 0.38 -11.22 18.80
CA GLU A 22 1.58 -11.04 19.61
C GLU A 22 1.77 -9.57 20.03
N CYS A 23 1.50 -8.61 19.13
CA CYS A 23 1.57 -7.19 19.44
C CYS A 23 0.52 -6.77 20.48
N VAL A 24 -0.71 -7.25 20.34
CA VAL A 24 -1.78 -7.01 21.32
C VAL A 24 -1.42 -7.63 22.68
N ALA A 25 -0.91 -8.84 22.69
CA ALA A 25 -0.49 -9.50 23.94
C ALA A 25 0.64 -8.76 24.66
N TRP A 26 1.57 -8.16 23.90
CA TRP A 26 2.70 -7.40 24.45
C TRP A 26 2.32 -5.98 24.88
N SER A 27 1.61 -5.25 24.03
CA SER A 27 1.41 -3.80 24.21
C SER A 27 -0.02 -3.40 24.57
N GLY A 28 -0.99 -4.29 24.41
CA GLY A 28 -2.42 -3.97 24.50
C GLY A 28 -2.93 -3.22 23.26
N ARG A 29 -2.11 -3.05 22.22
CA ARG A 29 -2.41 -2.33 20.99
C ARG A 29 -2.16 -3.20 19.76
N ARG A 30 -2.85 -2.90 18.68
CA ARG A 30 -2.57 -3.50 17.38
C ARG A 30 -1.33 -2.83 16.73
N PRO A 31 -0.64 -3.48 15.77
CA PRO A 31 0.62 -2.94 15.24
C PRO A 31 0.51 -1.53 14.65
N VAL A 32 -0.48 -1.28 13.80
CA VAL A 32 -0.65 0.03 13.17
C VAL A 32 -1.11 1.08 14.18
N GLU A 33 -2.02 0.74 15.08
CA GLU A 33 -2.45 1.59 16.20
C GLU A 33 -1.24 1.99 17.05
N TRP A 34 -0.41 1.01 17.44
CA TRP A 34 0.78 1.25 18.26
C TRP A 34 1.79 2.17 17.55
N LEU A 35 2.04 1.95 16.26
CA LEU A 35 2.94 2.80 15.48
C LEU A 35 2.42 4.24 15.38
N LEU A 36 1.14 4.43 15.13
CA LEU A 36 0.53 5.77 15.05
C LEU A 36 0.56 6.52 16.39
N GLU A 37 0.49 5.81 17.52
CA GLU A 37 0.55 6.41 18.86
C GLU A 37 1.98 6.72 19.31
N HIS A 38 2.97 5.90 18.95
CA HIS A 38 4.31 5.95 19.55
C HIS A 38 5.42 6.36 18.59
N ALA A 39 5.13 6.49 17.30
CA ALA A 39 6.11 6.90 16.31
C ALA A 39 5.58 8.07 15.46
N PRO A 40 6.45 8.95 14.96
CA PRO A 40 6.07 10.04 14.06
C PRO A 40 5.80 9.48 12.65
N ILE A 41 4.66 8.80 12.49
CA ILE A 41 4.22 8.27 11.21
C ILE A 41 3.66 9.42 10.37
N ASP A 42 4.34 9.72 9.28
CA ASP A 42 4.04 10.84 8.37
C ASP A 42 4.26 10.45 6.89
N ALA A 43 4.23 11.44 6.00
CA ALA A 43 4.38 11.26 4.56
C ALA A 43 5.71 10.64 4.11
N ARG A 44 6.71 10.52 4.98
CA ARG A 44 8.00 9.84 4.72
C ARG A 44 7.95 8.35 5.05
N CYS A 45 6.89 7.91 5.72
CA CYS A 45 6.75 6.53 6.16
C CYS A 45 6.01 5.69 5.11
N CYS A 46 6.45 4.46 4.94
CA CYS A 46 5.78 3.44 4.15
C CYS A 46 5.56 2.22 5.05
N LEU A 47 4.31 1.92 5.37
CA LEU A 47 3.95 0.71 6.08
C LEU A 47 3.73 -0.41 5.07
N ILE A 48 4.60 -1.42 5.12
CA ILE A 48 4.55 -2.55 4.21
C ILE A 48 3.46 -3.51 4.68
N HIS A 49 2.69 -4.03 3.74
CA HIS A 49 1.50 -4.86 3.89
C HIS A 49 0.32 -4.13 4.54
N ALA A 50 0.37 -3.83 5.82
CA ALA A 50 -0.74 -3.25 6.58
C ALA A 50 -2.08 -3.99 6.35
N THR A 51 -2.01 -5.32 6.17
CA THR A 51 -3.12 -6.17 5.72
C THR A 51 -4.23 -6.25 6.76
N HIS A 52 -3.84 -6.42 8.02
CA HIS A 52 -4.77 -6.62 9.13
C HIS A 52 -4.99 -5.35 9.92
N MET A 53 -5.73 -4.41 9.34
CA MET A 53 -6.15 -3.17 10.02
C MET A 53 -7.64 -3.19 10.37
N THR A 54 -8.01 -2.52 11.46
CA THR A 54 -9.41 -2.15 11.70
C THR A 54 -9.83 -0.99 10.79
N PRO A 55 -11.13 -0.70 10.64
CA PRO A 55 -11.57 0.50 9.90
C PRO A 55 -10.95 1.79 10.44
N GLU A 56 -10.80 1.90 11.75
CA GLU A 56 -10.22 3.07 12.43
C GLU A 56 -8.72 3.21 12.14
N GLU A 57 -7.96 2.11 12.20
CA GLU A 57 -6.56 2.07 11.82
C GLU A 57 -6.39 2.45 10.34
N THR A 58 -7.24 1.92 9.46
CA THR A 58 -7.22 2.19 8.01
C THR A 58 -7.39 3.68 7.71
N VAL A 59 -8.39 4.32 8.31
CA VAL A 59 -8.64 5.75 8.14
C VAL A 59 -7.51 6.59 8.75
N SER A 60 -7.02 6.20 9.92
CA SER A 60 -5.95 6.92 10.62
C SER A 60 -4.64 6.87 9.85
N LEU A 61 -4.29 5.69 9.31
CA LEU A 61 -3.12 5.53 8.44
C LEU A 61 -3.25 6.37 7.16
N ALA A 62 -4.42 6.32 6.50
CA ALA A 62 -4.65 7.13 5.30
C ALA A 62 -4.46 8.63 5.57
N ARG A 63 -4.93 9.12 6.71
CA ARG A 63 -4.84 10.53 7.12
C ARG A 63 -3.46 10.96 7.61
N SER A 64 -2.61 10.06 8.03
CA SER A 64 -1.24 10.37 8.44
C SER A 64 -0.37 10.85 7.27
N GLY A 65 -0.79 10.56 6.04
CA GLY A 65 -0.03 10.81 4.82
C GLY A 65 1.01 9.74 4.50
N ALA A 66 1.15 8.72 5.35
CA ALA A 66 2.01 7.57 5.09
C ALA A 66 1.49 6.74 3.90
N ILE A 67 2.41 6.03 3.28
CA ILE A 67 2.13 5.15 2.14
C ILE A 67 1.86 3.72 2.64
N ALA A 68 0.86 3.06 2.08
CA ALA A 68 0.76 1.60 2.17
C ALA A 68 1.60 0.96 1.06
N GLY A 69 2.63 0.23 1.44
CA GLY A 69 3.48 -0.54 0.52
C GLY A 69 2.92 -1.95 0.36
N LEU A 70 2.19 -2.19 -0.71
CA LEU A 70 1.45 -3.43 -0.90
C LEU A 70 2.23 -4.45 -1.72
N CYS A 71 2.12 -5.72 -1.36
CA CYS A 71 2.72 -6.84 -2.05
C CYS A 71 1.66 -7.92 -2.34
N PRO A 72 0.63 -7.59 -3.16
CA PRO A 72 -0.58 -8.40 -3.28
C PRO A 72 -0.35 -9.85 -3.72
N VAL A 73 0.67 -10.10 -4.55
CA VAL A 73 1.00 -11.48 -4.98
C VAL A 73 1.66 -12.26 -3.85
N THR A 74 2.54 -11.65 -3.06
CA THR A 74 3.13 -12.27 -1.87
C THR A 74 2.07 -12.54 -0.81
N GLU A 75 1.23 -11.56 -0.50
CA GLU A 75 0.13 -11.68 0.45
C GLU A 75 -0.85 -12.82 0.07
N ALA A 76 -1.14 -12.96 -1.24
CA ALA A 76 -1.94 -14.08 -1.75
C ALA A 76 -1.20 -15.42 -1.68
N SER A 77 0.11 -15.44 -1.94
CA SER A 77 0.93 -16.66 -1.92
C SER A 77 1.11 -17.22 -0.51
N LEU A 78 1.24 -16.34 0.47
CA LEU A 78 1.36 -16.70 1.89
C LEU A 78 0.00 -16.92 2.56
N GLY A 79 -1.09 -16.41 1.95
CA GLY A 79 -2.42 -16.48 2.54
C GLY A 79 -2.61 -15.47 3.68
N ASP A 80 -1.90 -14.36 3.65
CA ASP A 80 -1.94 -13.34 4.71
C ASP A 80 -3.31 -12.68 4.80
N GLY A 81 -3.90 -12.32 3.67
CA GLY A 81 -5.22 -11.71 3.64
C GLY A 81 -5.41 -10.70 2.53
N ILE A 82 -6.43 -9.84 2.69
CA ILE A 82 -6.77 -8.81 1.71
C ILE A 82 -6.71 -7.44 2.38
N PHE A 83 -5.76 -6.61 1.95
CA PHE A 83 -5.65 -5.21 2.38
C PHE A 83 -6.98 -4.45 2.18
N PRO A 84 -7.41 -3.58 3.09
CA PRO A 84 -8.66 -2.81 2.96
C PRO A 84 -8.51 -1.62 1.99
N ALA A 85 -8.23 -1.93 0.70
CA ALA A 85 -7.83 -0.92 -0.28
C ALA A 85 -8.93 0.10 -0.60
N ARG A 86 -10.19 -0.33 -0.71
CA ARG A 86 -11.31 0.58 -0.95
C ARG A 86 -11.39 1.62 0.15
N GLU A 87 -11.49 1.16 1.39
CA GLU A 87 -11.65 1.99 2.58
C GLU A 87 -10.47 2.95 2.76
N PHE A 88 -9.25 2.45 2.48
CA PHE A 88 -8.02 3.23 2.57
C PHE A 88 -7.97 4.35 1.51
N LEU A 89 -8.28 4.04 0.26
CA LEU A 89 -8.29 5.02 -0.84
C LEU A 89 -9.43 6.04 -0.69
N ASP A 90 -10.60 5.60 -0.25
CA ASP A 90 -11.75 6.48 0.02
C ASP A 90 -11.43 7.48 1.15
N ALA A 91 -10.57 7.11 2.10
CA ALA A 91 -10.06 8.00 3.14
C ALA A 91 -8.90 8.91 2.68
N GLY A 92 -8.52 8.86 1.39
CA GLY A 92 -7.44 9.66 0.81
C GLY A 92 -6.04 9.04 0.94
N GLY A 93 -5.95 7.77 1.30
CA GLY A 93 -4.69 7.04 1.41
C GLY A 93 -4.00 6.87 0.07
N ARG A 94 -2.69 6.66 0.11
CA ARG A 94 -1.82 6.44 -1.06
C ARG A 94 -1.10 5.12 -0.91
N PHE A 95 -0.87 4.43 -2.03
CA PHE A 95 -0.19 3.14 -2.03
C PHE A 95 0.91 3.07 -3.08
N GLY A 96 1.91 2.26 -2.81
CA GLY A 96 2.86 1.74 -3.79
C GLY A 96 2.76 0.23 -3.85
N VAL A 97 3.35 -0.40 -4.87
CA VAL A 97 3.44 -1.86 -4.96
C VAL A 97 4.88 -2.31 -5.03
N GLY A 98 5.15 -3.45 -4.45
CA GLY A 98 6.43 -4.16 -4.53
C GLY A 98 6.19 -5.66 -4.67
N THR A 99 7.17 -6.40 -5.17
CA THR A 99 7.03 -7.84 -5.40
C THR A 99 7.33 -8.68 -4.17
N ASP A 100 8.13 -8.12 -3.23
CA ASP A 100 8.57 -8.86 -2.05
C ASP A 100 9.13 -10.24 -2.40
N SER A 101 8.81 -11.29 -1.66
CA SER A 101 9.35 -12.65 -1.79
C SER A 101 8.52 -13.56 -2.70
N ASN A 102 8.07 -13.08 -3.86
CA ASN A 102 7.33 -13.91 -4.81
C ASN A 102 8.07 -14.13 -6.14
N VAL A 103 7.53 -14.98 -7.01
CA VAL A 103 8.13 -15.36 -8.29
C VAL A 103 7.52 -14.65 -9.50
N LEU A 104 6.41 -13.92 -9.32
CA LEU A 104 5.75 -13.14 -10.35
C LEU A 104 6.23 -11.69 -10.25
N ILE A 105 7.33 -11.38 -10.94
CA ILE A 105 7.96 -10.06 -10.88
C ILE A 105 7.33 -9.15 -11.93
N GLY A 106 6.15 -8.60 -11.61
CA GLY A 106 5.45 -7.75 -12.55
C GLY A 106 4.45 -6.79 -11.91
N VAL A 107 4.57 -5.50 -12.19
CA VAL A 107 3.61 -4.48 -11.70
C VAL A 107 2.17 -4.82 -12.12
N ALA A 108 1.97 -5.33 -13.33
CA ALA A 108 0.63 -5.69 -13.82
C ALA A 108 0.00 -6.83 -13.00
N ASP A 109 0.81 -7.77 -12.51
CA ASP A 109 0.34 -8.89 -11.70
C ASP A 109 -0.03 -8.43 -10.29
N GLU A 110 0.79 -7.57 -9.67
CA GLU A 110 0.49 -6.95 -8.39
C GLU A 110 -0.82 -6.15 -8.43
N LEU A 111 -0.97 -5.26 -9.42
CA LEU A 111 -2.19 -4.44 -9.56
C LEU A 111 -3.43 -5.27 -9.88
N ARG A 112 -3.29 -6.33 -10.68
CA ARG A 112 -4.38 -7.28 -10.95
C ARG A 112 -4.80 -8.02 -9.68
N GLN A 113 -3.83 -8.52 -8.92
CA GLN A 113 -4.09 -9.23 -7.67
C GLN A 113 -4.76 -8.31 -6.64
N LEU A 114 -4.31 -7.08 -6.51
CA LEU A 114 -4.91 -6.06 -5.65
C LEU A 114 -6.40 -5.87 -5.99
N GLU A 115 -6.72 -5.59 -7.26
CA GLU A 115 -8.12 -5.40 -7.70
C GLU A 115 -8.95 -6.68 -7.54
N TYR A 116 -8.40 -7.85 -7.88
CA TYR A 116 -9.16 -9.11 -7.78
C TYR A 116 -9.45 -9.47 -6.32
N GLY A 117 -8.54 -9.24 -5.41
CA GLY A 117 -8.80 -9.36 -3.97
C GLY A 117 -10.00 -8.51 -3.53
N GLN A 118 -10.04 -7.25 -3.97
CA GLN A 118 -11.17 -6.36 -3.66
C GLN A 118 -12.49 -6.85 -4.29
N ARG A 119 -12.45 -7.30 -5.54
CA ARG A 119 -13.67 -7.84 -6.20
C ARG A 119 -14.25 -9.02 -5.45
N LEU A 120 -13.41 -9.94 -5.02
CA LEU A 120 -13.83 -11.12 -4.25
C LEU A 120 -14.37 -10.74 -2.87
N LYS A 121 -13.68 -9.83 -2.17
CA LYS A 121 -14.10 -9.32 -0.86
C LYS A 121 -15.46 -8.63 -0.91
N HIS A 122 -15.64 -7.71 -1.88
CA HIS A 122 -16.84 -6.89 -1.99
C HIS A 122 -17.93 -7.49 -2.88
N ARG A 123 -17.62 -8.54 -3.68
CA ARG A 123 -18.53 -9.14 -4.67
C ARG A 123 -19.03 -8.13 -5.71
N GLU A 124 -18.13 -7.25 -6.12
CA GLU A 124 -18.37 -6.16 -7.07
C GLU A 124 -17.31 -6.15 -8.18
N ARG A 125 -17.60 -5.46 -9.28
CA ARG A 125 -16.65 -5.23 -10.39
C ARG A 125 -16.04 -3.84 -10.28
N ASN A 126 -14.79 -3.70 -10.74
CA ASN A 126 -14.10 -2.41 -10.85
C ASN A 126 -14.10 -1.63 -9.52
N VAL A 127 -13.76 -2.33 -8.43
CA VAL A 127 -13.85 -1.81 -7.07
C VAL A 127 -12.95 -0.59 -6.89
N LEU A 128 -11.76 -0.61 -7.50
CA LEU A 128 -10.76 0.46 -7.38
C LEU A 128 -10.67 1.33 -8.64
N SER A 129 -11.77 1.49 -9.40
CA SER A 129 -11.74 2.20 -10.68
C SER A 129 -11.70 3.73 -10.59
N GLY A 130 -11.89 4.31 -9.42
CA GLY A 130 -11.96 5.77 -9.26
C GLY A 130 -13.24 6.41 -9.80
N GLY A 131 -14.18 5.63 -10.35
CA GLY A 131 -15.50 6.12 -10.78
C GLY A 131 -16.01 5.53 -12.09
N PRO A 132 -17.26 5.85 -12.47
CA PRO A 132 -17.86 5.37 -13.69
C PRO A 132 -17.10 5.82 -14.95
N GLY A 133 -16.83 4.86 -15.84
CA GLY A 133 -16.13 5.13 -17.10
C GLY A 133 -14.61 5.29 -16.99
N VAL A 134 -14.06 5.23 -15.77
CA VAL A 134 -12.61 5.29 -15.54
C VAL A 134 -12.01 3.89 -15.62
N SER A 135 -10.86 3.77 -16.27
CA SER A 135 -10.13 2.51 -16.37
C SER A 135 -9.52 2.14 -15.02
N THR A 136 -9.93 1.00 -14.46
CA THR A 136 -9.35 0.46 -13.22
C THR A 136 -7.84 0.30 -13.32
N GLY A 137 -7.35 -0.28 -14.42
CA GLY A 137 -5.90 -0.48 -14.61
C GLY A 137 -5.12 0.83 -14.65
N ARG A 138 -5.69 1.88 -15.27
CA ARG A 138 -5.07 3.20 -15.31
C ARG A 138 -5.04 3.85 -13.92
N THR A 139 -6.17 3.82 -13.20
CA THR A 139 -6.26 4.34 -11.83
C THR A 139 -5.22 3.69 -10.91
N LEU A 140 -5.14 2.36 -10.97
CA LEU A 140 -4.19 1.62 -10.13
C LEU A 140 -2.74 1.90 -10.51
N LEU A 141 -2.41 1.96 -11.80
CA LEU A 141 -1.06 2.27 -12.25
C LEU A 141 -0.63 3.68 -11.81
N ASP A 142 -1.47 4.68 -12.02
CA ASP A 142 -1.18 6.05 -11.62
C ASP A 142 -1.05 6.17 -10.10
N GLY A 143 -1.89 5.48 -9.33
CA GLY A 143 -1.81 5.41 -7.88
C GLY A 143 -0.50 4.78 -7.40
N ALA A 144 -0.13 3.64 -7.97
CA ALA A 144 1.11 2.95 -7.62
C ALA A 144 2.36 3.77 -7.97
N LEU A 145 2.36 4.46 -9.12
CA LEU A 145 3.46 5.36 -9.50
C LEU A 145 3.59 6.54 -8.52
N ALA A 146 2.48 7.19 -8.20
CA ALA A 146 2.49 8.33 -7.29
C ALA A 146 2.90 7.95 -5.86
N GLY A 147 2.32 6.87 -5.33
CA GLY A 147 2.66 6.39 -3.99
C GLY A 147 4.06 5.79 -3.91
N GLY A 148 4.49 5.04 -4.92
CA GLY A 148 5.84 4.51 -5.00
C GLY A 148 6.91 5.62 -5.08
N ALA A 149 6.65 6.66 -5.87
CA ALA A 149 7.54 7.83 -5.93
C ALA A 149 7.67 8.51 -4.56
N GLN A 150 6.56 8.70 -3.85
CA GLN A 150 6.59 9.26 -2.50
C GLN A 150 7.33 8.33 -1.52
N ALA A 151 7.04 7.03 -1.52
CA ALA A 151 7.69 6.07 -0.64
C ALA A 151 9.23 6.02 -0.81
N LEU A 152 9.71 6.30 -2.02
CA LEU A 152 11.13 6.32 -2.36
C LEU A 152 11.76 7.73 -2.31
N ALA A 153 11.01 8.74 -1.90
CA ALA A 153 11.42 10.15 -1.95
C ALA A 153 11.96 10.58 -3.32
N GLN A 154 11.32 10.08 -4.39
CA GLN A 154 11.65 10.41 -5.78
C GLN A 154 10.58 11.32 -6.39
N PRO A 155 10.94 12.20 -7.34
CA PRO A 155 9.95 12.95 -8.09
C PRO A 155 9.04 11.96 -8.84
N VAL A 156 7.75 12.29 -8.94
CA VAL A 156 6.80 11.46 -9.70
C VAL A 156 7.28 11.34 -11.13
N ALA A 157 7.42 10.10 -11.59
CA ALA A 157 7.79 9.78 -12.97
C ALA A 157 6.57 9.80 -13.89
N GLY A 158 6.81 9.99 -15.17
CA GLY A 158 5.78 9.95 -16.20
C GLY A 158 6.37 10.42 -17.54
N LEU A 159 5.63 10.21 -18.63
CA LEU A 159 6.03 10.68 -19.96
C LEU A 159 5.77 12.20 -20.07
N GLN A 160 6.66 13.00 -19.51
CA GLN A 160 6.58 14.46 -19.55
C GLN A 160 7.97 15.08 -19.71
N ILE A 161 8.01 16.29 -20.30
CA ILE A 161 9.25 17.03 -20.49
C ILE A 161 9.87 17.37 -19.14
N GLY A 162 11.17 17.04 -18.99
CA GLY A 162 11.92 17.27 -17.75
C GLY A 162 11.79 16.15 -16.71
N ALA A 163 10.96 15.13 -16.93
CA ALA A 163 10.94 13.94 -16.10
C ALA A 163 12.16 13.04 -16.37
N ARG A 164 12.53 12.25 -15.36
CA ARG A 164 13.53 11.20 -15.51
C ARG A 164 13.06 10.16 -16.55
N ALA A 165 13.92 9.82 -17.48
CA ALA A 165 13.58 8.95 -18.60
C ALA A 165 13.78 7.47 -18.27
N ASP A 166 13.05 6.96 -17.27
CA ASP A 166 12.94 5.52 -16.98
C ASP A 166 11.82 4.95 -17.87
N ILE A 167 12.17 4.46 -19.04
CA ILE A 167 11.22 4.03 -20.08
C ILE A 167 11.32 2.52 -20.27
N VAL A 168 10.18 1.85 -20.24
CA VAL A 168 10.03 0.43 -20.58
C VAL A 168 9.12 0.34 -21.80
N THR A 169 9.55 -0.41 -22.80
CA THR A 169 8.73 -0.78 -23.96
C THR A 169 8.12 -2.16 -23.71
N LEU A 170 6.85 -2.31 -24.05
CA LEU A 170 6.14 -3.58 -23.97
C LEU A 170 5.87 -4.07 -25.40
N ASP A 171 6.12 -5.38 -25.64
CA ASP A 171 5.80 -6.08 -26.88
C ASP A 171 4.32 -6.51 -26.92
#